data_d5a18dfee9ea998a3ea3a639d9357520
#
_entry.id   d5a18dfee9ea998a3ea3a639d9357520
#
_cell.length_a   1.000
_cell.length_b   1.000
_cell.length_c   1.000
_cell.angle_alpha   90.00
_cell.angle_beta   90.00
_cell.angle_gamma   90.00
#
_symmetry.space_group_name_H-M   'P 1'
#
loop_
_entity.id
_entity.type
_entity.pdbx_description
1 polymer ?
#
loop_
_entity_poly.entity_id
_entity_poly.type
_entity_poly.pdbx_seq_one_letter_code
_entity_poly.pdbx_strand_id
1 'polypeptide(L)'
;ADFYYVGDGYELYVERMRQKVKEGYSIAIFPEGTRTYDGRMKRFHKGAFYLSEKLQLDIIPVILYGNCKIIAKAQPFNVRKGIMLTEILPRIPANDATYGTTYQERTKNISARMKKEYARICREQSTTDNPVFYENLVQNYIYKGPVEEWYIRIKVKMEDNYRLFNQLVPVKGQITDIGCGFGPL
;
A
#
# COMPACT_ATOMS: atom_id res chain seq x y z
N ALA A 1 10.35 -5.81 -19.61
CA ALA A 1 9.62 -6.53 -18.53
C ALA A 1 8.53 -7.36 -19.20
N ASP A 2 8.54 -8.65 -18.94
CA ASP A 2 7.54 -9.58 -19.49
C ASP A 2 6.42 -9.72 -18.47
N PHE A 3 5.17 -9.65 -18.94
CA PHE A 3 3.98 -9.89 -18.12
C PHE A 3 3.47 -11.29 -18.37
N TYR A 4 3.27 -12.06 -17.31
CA TYR A 4 2.81 -13.43 -17.41
C TYR A 4 1.41 -13.57 -16.78
N TYR A 5 0.51 -14.22 -17.53
CA TYR A 5 -0.84 -14.53 -17.05
C TYR A 5 -0.87 -15.96 -16.46
N VAL A 6 -1.53 -16.13 -15.32
CA VAL A 6 -1.56 -17.40 -14.56
C VAL A 6 -2.66 -18.35 -15.07
N GLY A 7 -3.38 -17.99 -16.13
CA GLY A 7 -4.54 -18.75 -16.64
C GLY A 7 -4.24 -20.12 -17.25
N ASP A 8 -2.98 -20.40 -17.64
CA ASP A 8 -2.60 -21.62 -18.36
C ASP A 8 -2.25 -22.82 -17.45
N GLY A 9 -2.54 -22.72 -16.16
CA GLY A 9 -2.20 -23.75 -15.17
C GLY A 9 -0.98 -23.38 -14.30
N TYR A 10 -1.06 -23.80 -13.05
CA TYR A 10 -0.11 -23.35 -12.01
C TYR A 10 1.30 -23.94 -12.21
N GLU A 11 1.38 -25.19 -12.66
CA GLU A 11 2.67 -25.89 -12.87
C GLU A 11 3.45 -25.33 -14.04
N LEU A 12 2.78 -25.05 -15.16
CA LEU A 12 3.41 -24.44 -16.32
C LEU A 12 3.93 -23.05 -16.00
N TYR A 13 3.18 -22.28 -15.20
CA TYR A 13 3.62 -20.96 -14.72
C TYR A 13 4.89 -21.05 -13.86
N VAL A 14 4.96 -21.99 -12.91
CA VAL A 14 6.14 -22.21 -12.06
C VAL A 14 7.37 -22.54 -12.91
N GLU A 15 7.22 -23.41 -13.92
CA GLU A 15 8.35 -23.81 -14.77
C GLU A 15 8.86 -22.64 -15.64
N ARG A 16 7.97 -21.87 -16.21
CA ARG A 16 8.34 -20.62 -16.93
C ARG A 16 9.10 -19.65 -16.03
N MET A 17 8.65 -19.46 -14.79
CA MET A 17 9.33 -18.60 -13.81
C MET A 17 10.68 -19.18 -13.42
N ARG A 18 10.81 -20.50 -13.27
CA ARG A 18 12.10 -21.17 -13.01
C ARG A 18 13.10 -20.89 -14.11
N GLN A 19 12.66 -20.94 -15.36
CA GLN A 19 13.54 -20.63 -16.50
C GLN A 19 14.01 -19.18 -16.45
N LYS A 20 13.11 -18.23 -16.19
CA LYS A 20 13.48 -16.80 -16.07
C LYS A 20 14.46 -16.55 -14.94
N VAL A 21 14.29 -17.19 -13.81
CA VAL A 21 15.25 -17.09 -12.70
C VAL A 21 16.63 -17.62 -13.08
N LYS A 22 16.69 -18.76 -13.80
CA LYS A 22 17.96 -19.29 -14.32
C LYS A 22 18.65 -18.35 -15.32
N GLU A 23 17.87 -17.57 -16.07
CA GLU A 23 18.36 -16.53 -16.98
C GLU A 23 18.82 -15.26 -16.23
N GLY A 24 18.73 -15.23 -14.89
CA GLY A 24 19.17 -14.11 -14.05
C GLY A 24 18.09 -13.03 -13.80
N TYR A 25 16.83 -13.28 -14.16
CA TYR A 25 15.74 -12.34 -13.88
C TYR A 25 15.22 -12.45 -12.46
N SER A 26 14.84 -11.31 -11.88
CA SER A 26 14.05 -11.25 -10.66
C SER A 26 12.56 -11.17 -10.99
N ILE A 27 11.72 -11.70 -10.09
CA ILE A 27 10.28 -11.72 -10.27
C ILE A 27 9.66 -10.65 -9.38
N ALA A 28 8.96 -9.68 -9.98
CA ALA A 28 8.19 -8.68 -9.25
C ALA A 28 6.71 -9.09 -9.21
N ILE A 29 6.11 -9.15 -8.02
CA ILE A 29 4.71 -9.54 -7.84
C ILE A 29 4.02 -8.53 -6.92
N PHE A 30 2.83 -8.10 -7.32
CA PHE A 30 1.92 -7.34 -6.47
C PHE A 30 0.92 -8.31 -5.81
N PRO A 31 1.15 -8.72 -4.55
CA PRO A 31 0.38 -9.81 -3.95
C PRO A 31 -1.09 -9.44 -3.66
N GLU A 32 -1.44 -8.17 -3.72
CA GLU A 32 -2.83 -7.70 -3.60
C GLU A 32 -3.66 -7.96 -4.88
N GLY A 33 -3.02 -8.24 -6.01
CA GLY A 33 -3.64 -8.52 -7.30
C GLY A 33 -4.33 -7.33 -7.97
N THR A 34 -4.60 -6.25 -7.25
CA THR A 34 -5.25 -5.05 -7.77
C THR A 34 -4.94 -3.82 -6.91
N ARG A 35 -5.07 -2.64 -7.51
CA ARG A 35 -5.03 -1.37 -6.80
C ARG A 35 -6.23 -1.22 -5.85
N THR A 36 -6.09 -0.42 -4.79
CA THR A 36 -7.16 -0.07 -3.86
C THR A 36 -7.77 1.29 -4.22
N TYR A 37 -8.99 1.56 -3.77
CA TYR A 37 -9.62 2.88 -3.93
C TYR A 37 -9.18 3.84 -2.82
N ASP A 38 -8.99 3.31 -1.61
CA ASP A 38 -8.76 4.06 -0.37
C ASP A 38 -7.31 4.03 0.11
N GLY A 39 -6.40 3.43 -0.67
CA GLY A 39 -4.99 3.29 -0.31
C GLY A 39 -4.71 2.27 0.79
N ARG A 40 -5.71 1.58 1.32
CA ARG A 40 -5.48 0.56 2.34
C ARG A 40 -4.92 -0.71 1.72
N MET A 41 -3.92 -1.30 2.37
CA MET A 41 -3.34 -2.57 1.94
C MET A 41 -4.35 -3.71 2.11
N LYS A 42 -4.65 -4.40 1.02
CA LYS A 42 -5.60 -5.51 0.97
C LYS A 42 -5.01 -6.83 1.49
N ARG A 43 -5.81 -7.87 1.38
CA ARG A 43 -5.37 -9.24 1.60
C ARG A 43 -4.40 -9.65 0.49
N PHE A 44 -3.34 -10.36 0.85
CA PHE A 44 -2.40 -10.92 -0.10
C PHE A 44 -2.88 -12.26 -0.63
N HIS A 45 -2.73 -12.45 -1.93
CA HIS A 45 -2.89 -13.75 -2.58
C HIS A 45 -1.67 -14.62 -2.31
N LYS A 46 -1.91 -15.90 -2.14
CA LYS A 46 -0.87 -16.87 -1.76
C LYS A 46 0.14 -17.17 -2.88
N GLY A 47 -0.19 -16.83 -4.14
CA GLY A 47 0.60 -17.19 -5.32
C GLY A 47 2.05 -16.74 -5.29
N ALA A 48 2.32 -15.53 -4.82
CA ALA A 48 3.69 -15.02 -4.67
C ALA A 48 4.53 -15.87 -3.71
N PHE A 49 3.95 -16.24 -2.59
CA PHE A 49 4.63 -17.03 -1.54
C PHE A 49 4.79 -18.49 -1.92
N TYR A 50 3.81 -19.05 -2.62
CA TYR A 50 3.92 -20.37 -3.24
C TYR A 50 5.06 -20.43 -4.24
N LEU A 51 5.19 -19.41 -5.11
CA LEU A 51 6.27 -19.34 -6.08
C LEU A 51 7.64 -19.23 -5.39
N SER A 52 7.76 -18.38 -4.36
CA SER A 52 8.97 -18.28 -3.53
C SER A 52 9.36 -19.64 -2.93
N GLU A 53 8.41 -20.39 -2.37
CA GLU A 53 8.63 -21.72 -1.80
C GLU A 53 9.07 -22.73 -2.87
N LYS A 54 8.36 -22.81 -4.00
CA LYS A 54 8.65 -23.77 -5.08
C LYS A 54 9.97 -23.53 -5.82
N LEU A 55 10.36 -22.27 -5.92
CA LEU A 55 11.59 -21.87 -6.58
C LEU A 55 12.76 -21.61 -5.60
N GLN A 56 12.51 -21.75 -4.29
CA GLN A 56 13.48 -21.45 -3.23
C GLN A 56 14.06 -20.03 -3.38
N LEU A 57 13.18 -19.06 -3.64
CA LEU A 57 13.55 -17.64 -3.82
C LEU A 57 13.35 -16.86 -2.55
N ASP A 58 14.29 -15.99 -2.27
CA ASP A 58 14.16 -15.01 -1.22
C ASP A 58 13.10 -13.97 -1.57
N ILE A 59 12.50 -13.38 -0.56
CA ILE A 59 11.51 -12.32 -0.71
C ILE A 59 12.12 -11.00 -0.26
N ILE A 60 12.05 -10.00 -1.13
CA ILE A 60 12.33 -8.60 -0.78
C ILE A 60 10.99 -7.86 -0.72
N PRO A 61 10.44 -7.61 0.49
CA PRO A 61 9.20 -6.88 0.59
C PRO A 61 9.42 -5.41 0.26
N VAL A 62 8.58 -4.87 -0.63
CA VAL A 62 8.61 -3.45 -1.04
C VAL A 62 7.26 -2.83 -0.75
N ILE A 63 7.25 -1.73 -0.02
CA ILE A 63 6.05 -0.97 0.31
C ILE A 63 6.00 0.28 -0.57
N LEU A 64 4.85 0.49 -1.22
CA LEU A 64 4.58 1.70 -1.99
C LEU A 64 3.49 2.50 -1.27
N TYR A 65 3.81 3.72 -0.85
CA TYR A 65 2.86 4.66 -0.26
C TYR A 65 2.56 5.80 -1.24
N GLY A 66 1.31 6.25 -1.30
CA GLY A 66 0.89 7.40 -2.10
C GLY A 66 0.56 7.11 -3.57
N ASN A 67 0.85 5.91 -4.07
CA ASN A 67 0.53 5.50 -5.44
C ASN A 67 -0.97 5.62 -5.78
N CYS A 68 -1.87 5.32 -4.83
CA CYS A 68 -3.32 5.47 -4.98
C CYS A 68 -3.76 6.93 -5.15
N LYS A 69 -2.97 7.88 -4.65
CA LYS A 69 -3.21 9.32 -4.75
C LYS A 69 -2.76 9.88 -6.10
N ILE A 70 -1.71 9.29 -6.70
CA ILE A 70 -1.15 9.71 -7.99
C ILE A 70 -1.91 9.08 -9.15
N ILE A 71 -2.18 7.78 -9.08
CA ILE A 71 -2.91 7.01 -10.09
C ILE A 71 -4.11 6.35 -9.42
N ALA A 72 -5.15 7.14 -9.19
CA ALA A 72 -6.36 6.68 -8.51
C ALA A 72 -7.05 5.57 -9.32
N LYS A 73 -7.55 4.54 -8.64
CA LYS A 73 -8.24 3.42 -9.31
C LYS A 73 -9.53 3.86 -10.00
N ALA A 74 -10.23 4.85 -9.43
CA ALA A 74 -11.47 5.39 -10.00
C ALA A 74 -11.23 6.24 -11.27
N GLN A 75 -10.00 6.70 -11.50
CA GLN A 75 -9.65 7.58 -12.61
C GLN A 75 -8.34 7.08 -13.28
N PRO A 76 -8.40 5.95 -13.98
CA PRO A 76 -7.19 5.22 -14.42
C PRO A 76 -6.31 6.00 -15.41
N PHE A 77 -6.86 6.99 -16.11
CA PHE A 77 -6.12 7.80 -17.10
C PHE A 77 -5.72 9.18 -16.56
N ASN A 78 -6.02 9.49 -15.31
CA ASN A 78 -5.67 10.76 -14.70
C ASN A 78 -4.49 10.57 -13.74
N VAL A 79 -3.30 10.98 -14.19
CA VAL A 79 -2.09 11.00 -13.35
C VAL A 79 -2.03 12.36 -12.68
N ARG A 80 -1.97 12.36 -11.35
CA ARG A 80 -1.93 13.57 -10.52
C ARG A 80 -0.52 13.79 -9.98
N LYS A 81 -0.17 15.05 -9.75
CA LYS A 81 1.03 15.39 -8.98
C LYS A 81 0.85 14.90 -7.54
N GLY A 82 1.86 14.25 -6.99
CA GLY A 82 1.84 13.76 -5.63
C GLY A 82 3.17 13.15 -5.22
N ILE A 83 3.25 12.72 -3.96
CA ILE A 83 4.44 12.08 -3.38
C ILE A 83 4.19 10.58 -3.35
N MET A 84 5.14 9.83 -3.91
CA MET A 84 5.21 8.39 -3.79
C MET A 84 6.47 8.01 -3.00
N LEU A 85 6.27 7.30 -1.90
CA LEU A 85 7.37 6.77 -1.10
C LEU A 85 7.50 5.27 -1.37
N THR A 86 8.75 4.83 -1.50
CA THR A 86 9.09 3.42 -1.64
C THR A 86 9.97 3.03 -0.47
N GLU A 87 9.54 2.04 0.31
CA GLU A 87 10.33 1.48 1.39
C GLU A 87 10.64 0.02 1.12
N ILE A 88 11.93 -0.32 1.11
CA ILE A 88 12.42 -1.68 0.91
C ILE A 88 12.72 -2.25 2.30
N LEU A 89 11.99 -3.31 2.67
CA LEU A 89 12.21 -3.99 3.94
C LEU A 89 13.35 -5.02 3.83
N PRO A 90 13.92 -5.45 4.96
CA PRO A 90 14.96 -6.47 4.97
C PRO A 90 14.54 -7.74 4.24
N ARG A 91 15.45 -8.25 3.42
CA ARG A 91 15.33 -9.49 2.67
C ARG A 91 14.97 -10.66 3.60
N ILE A 92 14.07 -11.49 3.18
CA ILE A 92 13.61 -12.69 3.87
C ILE A 92 14.13 -13.90 3.08
N PRO A 93 15.10 -14.65 3.60
CA PRO A 93 15.59 -15.85 2.95
C PRO A 93 14.52 -16.89 2.72
N ALA A 94 14.67 -17.69 1.67
CA ALA A 94 13.70 -18.74 1.32
C ALA A 94 13.54 -19.77 2.45
N ASN A 95 14.63 -20.05 3.16
CA ASN A 95 14.70 -21.01 4.28
C ASN A 95 14.48 -20.40 5.66
N ASP A 96 14.14 -19.09 5.75
CA ASP A 96 13.89 -18.44 7.03
C ASP A 96 12.53 -18.91 7.61
N ALA A 97 12.59 -19.68 8.68
CA ALA A 97 11.42 -20.20 9.37
C ALA A 97 10.72 -19.18 10.30
N THR A 98 11.29 -17.98 10.50
CA THR A 98 10.70 -16.93 11.37
C THR A 98 9.30 -16.54 10.93
N TYR A 99 9.06 -16.58 9.62
CA TYR A 99 7.75 -16.25 9.04
C TYR A 99 6.87 -17.48 8.75
N GLY A 100 7.29 -18.67 9.18
CA GLY A 100 6.61 -19.93 8.95
C GLY A 100 7.33 -20.81 7.95
N THR A 101 6.99 -22.10 7.96
CA THR A 101 7.61 -23.14 7.12
C THR A 101 6.83 -23.44 5.85
N THR A 102 5.57 -22.98 5.78
CA THR A 102 4.69 -23.17 4.62
C THR A 102 4.39 -21.82 3.96
N TYR A 103 4.11 -21.84 2.66
CA TYR A 103 3.72 -20.62 1.92
C TYR A 103 2.47 -19.95 2.51
N GLN A 104 1.55 -20.73 3.12
CA GLN A 104 0.35 -20.18 3.79
C GLN A 104 0.72 -19.36 5.01
N GLU A 105 1.58 -19.89 5.90
CA GLU A 105 2.07 -19.19 7.09
C GLU A 105 2.89 -17.98 6.69
N ARG A 106 3.80 -18.11 5.73
CA ARG A 106 4.60 -17.02 5.20
C ARG A 106 3.71 -15.91 4.63
N THR A 107 2.64 -16.26 3.88
CA THR A 107 1.66 -15.26 3.40
C THR A 107 1.05 -14.48 4.55
N LYS A 108 0.57 -15.16 5.60
CA LYS A 108 -0.06 -14.55 6.77
C LYS A 108 0.92 -13.62 7.51
N ASN A 109 2.09 -14.13 7.85
CA ASN A 109 3.04 -13.45 8.73
C ASN A 109 3.75 -12.29 8.02
N ILE A 110 4.17 -12.47 6.75
CA ILE A 110 4.79 -11.40 5.97
C ILE A 110 3.77 -10.30 5.64
N SER A 111 2.52 -10.66 5.29
CA SER A 111 1.49 -9.64 5.08
C SER A 111 1.18 -8.85 6.34
N ALA A 112 1.17 -9.49 7.52
CA ALA A 112 0.98 -8.80 8.80
C ALA A 112 2.12 -7.81 9.09
N ARG A 113 3.38 -8.22 8.85
CA ARG A 113 4.54 -7.33 8.96
C ARG A 113 4.44 -6.14 8.01
N MET A 114 4.17 -6.38 6.73
CA MET A 114 4.05 -5.30 5.74
C MET A 114 2.92 -4.33 6.07
N LYS A 115 1.78 -4.82 6.57
CA LYS A 115 0.66 -3.97 7.03
C LYS A 115 1.06 -3.11 8.24
N LYS A 116 1.83 -3.66 9.17
CA LYS A 116 2.34 -2.91 10.33
C LYS A 116 3.26 -1.77 9.89
N GLU A 117 4.20 -2.05 8.98
CA GLU A 117 5.11 -1.05 8.45
C GLU A 117 4.36 -0.01 7.59
N TYR A 118 3.42 -0.42 6.77
CA TYR A 118 2.56 0.50 6.02
C TYR A 118 1.78 1.44 6.94
N ALA A 119 1.23 0.93 8.03
CA ALA A 119 0.55 1.75 9.03
C ALA A 119 1.49 2.74 9.74
N ARG A 120 2.77 2.38 9.94
CA ARG A 120 3.81 3.29 10.43
C ARG A 120 4.02 4.44 9.44
N ILE A 121 4.25 4.12 8.16
CA ILE A 121 4.43 5.13 7.10
C ILE A 121 3.21 6.05 7.03
N CYS A 122 1.99 5.51 7.06
CA CYS A 122 0.77 6.31 7.05
C CYS A 122 0.73 7.32 8.21
N ARG A 123 1.09 6.89 9.42
CA ARG A 123 1.15 7.79 10.59
C ARG A 123 2.18 8.88 10.42
N GLU A 124 3.40 8.53 9.99
CA GLU A 124 4.49 9.49 9.77
C GLU A 124 4.13 10.53 8.71
N GLN A 125 3.44 10.10 7.65
CA GLN A 125 2.99 11.01 6.59
C GLN A 125 1.78 11.85 6.97
N SER A 126 1.07 11.51 8.04
CA SER A 126 -0.11 12.21 8.55
C SER A 126 0.19 13.10 9.76
N THR A 127 1.46 13.24 10.17
CA THR A 127 1.81 14.13 11.27
C THR A 127 1.72 15.59 10.87
N THR A 128 1.37 16.45 11.82
CA THR A 128 1.25 17.90 11.62
C THR A 128 2.58 18.56 11.28
N ASP A 129 3.70 17.96 11.67
CA ASP A 129 5.04 18.44 11.36
C ASP A 129 5.46 18.16 9.92
N ASN A 130 4.74 17.30 9.22
CA ASN A 130 5.01 17.01 7.83
C ASN A 130 4.72 18.25 6.97
N PRO A 131 5.68 18.77 6.17
CA PRO A 131 5.48 19.96 5.35
C PRO A 131 4.36 19.80 4.31
N VAL A 132 4.04 18.57 3.94
CA VAL A 132 2.95 18.25 2.99
C VAL A 132 1.66 17.79 3.70
N PHE A 133 1.49 18.09 5.00
CA PHE A 133 0.32 17.69 5.78
C PHE A 133 -1.01 18.05 5.09
N TYR A 134 -1.17 19.32 4.70
CA TYR A 134 -2.40 19.78 4.05
C TYR A 134 -2.60 19.16 2.66
N GLU A 135 -1.53 18.91 1.92
CA GLU A 135 -1.62 18.21 0.64
C GLU A 135 -2.09 16.78 0.84
N ASN A 136 -1.54 16.08 1.83
CA ASN A 136 -1.98 14.73 2.19
C ASN A 136 -3.43 14.71 2.65
N LEU A 137 -3.87 15.69 3.43
CA LEU A 137 -5.25 15.84 3.89
C LEU A 137 -6.21 15.96 2.69
N VAL A 138 -5.94 16.86 1.77
CA VAL A 138 -6.74 17.03 0.54
C VAL A 138 -6.75 15.75 -0.30
N GLN A 139 -5.60 15.09 -0.45
CA GLN A 139 -5.47 13.88 -1.25
C GLN A 139 -6.29 12.70 -0.72
N ASN A 140 -6.64 12.67 0.57
CA ASN A 140 -7.53 11.66 1.13
C ASN A 140 -8.96 11.74 0.58
N TYR A 141 -9.32 12.83 -0.10
CA TYR A 141 -10.65 13.04 -0.68
C TYR A 141 -10.74 12.79 -2.19
N ILE A 142 -9.60 12.52 -2.85
CA ILE A 142 -9.55 12.29 -4.32
C ILE A 142 -10.53 11.20 -4.77
N TYR A 143 -10.69 10.14 -4.00
CA TYR A 143 -11.55 9.01 -4.33
C TYR A 143 -13.04 9.28 -4.11
N LYS A 144 -13.39 10.35 -3.37
CA LYS A 144 -14.79 10.73 -3.11
C LYS A 144 -15.41 11.48 -4.30
N GLY A 145 -14.60 12.05 -5.15
CA GLY A 145 -15.05 12.76 -6.35
C GLY A 145 -14.54 14.20 -6.43
N PRO A 146 -14.74 14.86 -7.58
CA PRO A 146 -14.19 16.21 -7.79
C PRO A 146 -14.86 17.28 -6.93
N VAL A 147 -16.13 17.13 -6.57
CA VAL A 147 -16.86 18.10 -5.74
C VAL A 147 -16.28 18.11 -4.33
N GLU A 148 -16.14 16.95 -3.72
CA GLU A 148 -15.60 16.79 -2.37
C GLU A 148 -14.11 17.19 -2.31
N GLU A 149 -13.34 16.83 -3.34
CA GLU A 149 -11.95 17.27 -3.45
C GLU A 149 -11.87 18.81 -3.51
N TRP A 150 -12.72 19.46 -4.30
CA TRP A 150 -12.72 20.91 -4.42
C TRP A 150 -13.19 21.59 -3.14
N TYR A 151 -14.23 21.06 -2.50
CA TYR A 151 -14.71 21.53 -1.21
C TYR A 151 -13.60 21.52 -0.16
N ILE A 152 -12.86 20.40 -0.02
CA ILE A 152 -11.79 20.29 0.97
C ILE A 152 -10.61 21.23 0.67
N ARG A 153 -10.27 21.44 -0.60
CA ARG A 153 -9.23 22.39 -1.01
C ARG A 153 -9.53 23.82 -0.57
N ILE A 154 -10.80 24.24 -0.70
CA ILE A 154 -11.23 25.56 -0.23
C ILE A 154 -11.24 25.59 1.30
N LYS A 155 -11.85 24.61 1.93
CA LYS A 155 -12.00 24.54 3.37
C LYS A 155 -10.64 24.62 4.10
N VAL A 156 -9.68 23.84 3.65
CA VAL A 156 -8.31 23.83 4.23
C VAL A 156 -7.58 25.16 4.05
N LYS A 157 -7.91 25.95 3.02
CA LYS A 157 -7.35 27.30 2.84
C LYS A 157 -8.03 28.36 3.70
N MET A 158 -9.32 28.18 3.98
CA MET A 158 -10.10 29.14 4.76
C MET A 158 -10.01 28.88 6.27
N GLU A 159 -9.83 27.63 6.67
CA GLU A 159 -9.74 27.19 8.05
C GLU A 159 -8.35 26.61 8.30
N ASP A 160 -7.54 27.27 9.11
CA ASP A 160 -6.14 26.93 9.37
C ASP A 160 -5.96 26.08 10.66
N ASN A 161 -7.07 25.67 11.28
CA ASN A 161 -7.10 25.01 12.57
C ASN A 161 -6.84 23.48 12.52
N TYR A 162 -6.73 22.88 11.33
CA TYR A 162 -6.60 21.42 11.20
C TYR A 162 -5.35 20.84 11.88
N ARG A 163 -4.24 21.59 11.88
CA ARG A 163 -3.03 21.17 12.59
C ARG A 163 -3.27 21.11 14.10
N LEU A 164 -3.92 22.13 14.64
CA LEU A 164 -4.25 22.19 16.07
C LEU A 164 -5.21 21.05 16.46
N PHE A 165 -6.27 20.84 15.69
CA PHE A 165 -7.21 19.77 15.96
C PHE A 165 -6.53 18.40 15.89
N ASN A 166 -5.69 18.15 14.90
CA ASN A 166 -4.96 16.90 14.79
C ASN A 166 -4.02 16.65 15.98
N GLN A 167 -3.42 17.70 16.56
CA GLN A 167 -2.59 17.58 17.76
C GLN A 167 -3.41 17.27 19.02
N LEU A 168 -4.65 17.75 19.08
CA LEU A 168 -5.55 17.53 20.23
C LEU A 168 -6.22 16.15 20.20
N VAL A 169 -6.32 15.55 19.02
CA VAL A 169 -6.94 14.22 18.86
C VAL A 169 -5.97 13.14 19.31
N PRO A 170 -6.34 12.29 20.28
CA PRO A 170 -5.46 11.23 20.77
C PRO A 170 -5.20 10.18 19.67
N VAL A 171 -3.93 9.76 19.53
CA VAL A 171 -3.52 8.74 18.53
C VAL A 171 -4.13 7.35 18.82
N LYS A 172 -4.52 7.11 20.07
CA LYS A 172 -5.16 5.86 20.52
C LYS A 172 -6.38 6.20 21.35
N GLY A 173 -7.53 5.66 20.96
CA GLY A 173 -8.78 5.85 21.68
C GLY A 173 -9.99 5.71 20.76
N GLN A 174 -11.17 5.72 21.37
CA GLN A 174 -12.42 5.88 20.64
C GLN A 174 -12.75 7.37 20.59
N ILE A 175 -12.89 7.88 19.39
CA ILE A 175 -13.20 9.29 19.12
C ILE A 175 -14.57 9.32 18.47
N THR A 176 -15.48 10.14 19.03
CA THR A 176 -16.77 10.43 18.40
C THR A 176 -16.72 11.84 17.86
N ASP A 177 -16.80 11.99 16.56
CA ASP A 177 -16.92 13.28 15.90
C ASP A 177 -18.39 13.56 15.61
N ILE A 178 -18.94 14.59 16.24
CA ILE A 178 -20.34 15.00 16.08
C ILE A 178 -20.40 16.15 15.09
N GLY A 179 -21.14 15.92 13.97
CA GLY A 179 -21.26 16.92 12.92
C GLY A 179 -20.07 16.95 11.97
N CYS A 180 -19.34 15.83 11.86
CA CYS A 180 -18.10 15.70 11.08
C CYS A 180 -18.22 16.10 9.59
N GLY A 181 -19.43 16.21 9.05
CA GLY A 181 -19.63 16.44 7.63
C GLY A 181 -18.93 15.38 6.78
N PHE A 182 -17.93 15.79 5.98
CA PHE A 182 -17.12 14.86 5.20
C PHE A 182 -15.91 14.27 5.97
N GLY A 183 -15.77 14.54 7.27
CA GLY A 183 -14.71 14.02 8.12
C GLY A 183 -13.29 14.42 7.67
N PRO A 184 -12.92 15.72 7.68
CA PRO A 184 -11.59 16.17 7.27
C PRO A 184 -10.48 15.99 8.33
N LEU A 185 -10.82 15.51 9.51
CA LEU A 185 -9.90 15.24 10.61
C LEU A 185 -9.39 13.80 10.60
#